data_f65ab716a1d9eef433a7bf70ee7e6a41
#
_entry.id   f65ab716a1d9eef433a7bf70ee7e6a41
#
_cell.length_a   1.000
_cell.length_b   1.000
_cell.length_c   1.000
_cell.angle_alpha   90.00
_cell.angle_beta   90.00
_cell.angle_gamma   90.00
#
_symmetry.space_group_name_H-M   'P 1'
#
loop_
_entity.id
_entity.type
_entity.pdbx_description
1 polymer ?
#
loop_
_entity_poly.entity_id
_entity_poly.type
_entity_poly.pdbx_seq_one_letter_code
_entity_poly.pdbx_strand_id
1 'polypeptide(L)'
;NNGEHGIGQDWNFAVSQTTTDYVTVAHQDDIYCENYLEEIVKKLEKNKDFVIAFSDYNEIKNGETIPLTVNLKIKKILQFPLKINGKSKFSKKFALAFGSSICCPAVTVNTKILGKKPYITNLKCDLDWDSWNEFSKIKGRFLYINKPLMKHRIHEESETSNLIENNIRLEEDLLMFKKFWPDWIANLLMKKYKNAIKTNN
;
A
#
# COMPACT_ATOMS: atom_id res chain seq x y z
N ASN A 1 9.09 -4.17 -20.17
CA ASN A 1 8.10 -3.20 -20.60
C ASN A 1 8.69 -2.35 -21.71
N ASN A 2 8.12 -2.41 -22.92
CA ASN A 2 8.54 -1.61 -24.08
C ASN A 2 7.68 -0.35 -24.28
N GLY A 3 6.82 -0.04 -23.31
CA GLY A 3 5.92 1.11 -23.33
C GLY A 3 6.44 2.29 -22.52
N GLU A 4 5.52 3.05 -21.92
CA GLU A 4 5.84 4.14 -21.02
C GLU A 4 6.59 3.62 -19.79
N HIS A 5 7.64 4.34 -19.41
CA HIS A 5 8.45 4.00 -18.23
C HIS A 5 7.87 4.60 -16.94
N GLY A 6 7.99 3.86 -15.86
CA GLY A 6 7.57 4.27 -14.52
C GLY A 6 7.06 3.11 -13.69
N ILE A 7 7.15 3.23 -12.37
CA ILE A 7 6.78 2.15 -11.43
C ILE A 7 5.34 1.68 -11.64
N GLY A 8 4.38 2.61 -11.72
CA GLY A 8 2.97 2.26 -11.93
C GLY A 8 2.70 1.65 -13.29
N GLN A 9 3.41 2.11 -14.33
CA GLN A 9 3.35 1.55 -15.67
C GLN A 9 3.89 0.12 -15.71
N ASP A 10 5.01 -0.14 -15.02
CA ASP A 10 5.62 -1.47 -14.93
C ASP A 10 4.75 -2.44 -14.14
N TRP A 11 4.14 -1.99 -13.03
CA TRP A 11 3.16 -2.80 -12.29
C TRP A 11 1.93 -3.12 -13.14
N ASN A 12 1.38 -2.14 -13.85
CA ASN A 12 0.26 -2.36 -14.76
C ASN A 12 0.62 -3.29 -15.91
N PHE A 13 1.84 -3.17 -16.46
CA PHE A 13 2.33 -4.10 -17.46
C PHE A 13 2.41 -5.52 -16.90
N ALA A 14 3.03 -5.72 -15.72
CA ALA A 14 3.13 -7.03 -15.08
C ALA A 14 1.75 -7.65 -14.82
N VAL A 15 0.79 -6.89 -14.30
CA VAL A 15 -0.59 -7.35 -14.10
C VAL A 15 -1.25 -7.71 -15.42
N SER A 16 -1.02 -6.95 -16.49
CA SER A 16 -1.62 -7.22 -17.81
C SER A 16 -1.16 -8.54 -18.44
N GLN A 17 0.04 -9.01 -18.09
CA GLN A 17 0.58 -10.29 -18.59
C GLN A 17 0.01 -11.51 -17.85
N THR A 18 -0.71 -11.32 -16.75
CA THR A 18 -1.27 -12.45 -15.99
C THR A 18 -2.56 -12.98 -16.62
N THR A 19 -2.80 -14.28 -16.46
CA THR A 19 -4.05 -14.95 -16.86
C THR A 19 -4.99 -15.16 -15.67
N THR A 20 -4.50 -14.93 -14.45
CA THR A 20 -5.23 -15.15 -13.21
C THR A 20 -6.08 -13.95 -12.80
N ASP A 21 -7.10 -14.22 -12.00
CA ASP A 21 -8.03 -13.20 -11.48
C ASP A 21 -7.45 -12.43 -10.28
N TYR A 22 -6.53 -13.06 -9.55
CA TYR A 22 -5.91 -12.51 -8.35
C TYR A 22 -4.41 -12.39 -8.56
N VAL A 23 -3.87 -11.20 -8.39
CA VAL A 23 -2.49 -10.90 -8.71
C VAL A 23 -1.83 -10.13 -7.58
N THR A 24 -0.66 -10.57 -7.15
CA THR A 24 0.26 -9.83 -6.28
C THR A 24 1.46 -9.41 -7.11
N VAL A 25 1.77 -8.12 -7.13
CA VAL A 25 3.02 -7.61 -7.71
C VAL A 25 4.08 -7.72 -6.63
N ALA A 26 4.88 -8.78 -6.70
CA ALA A 26 5.96 -9.01 -5.76
C ALA A 26 7.13 -8.07 -6.09
N HIS A 27 7.59 -7.31 -5.10
CA HIS A 27 8.80 -6.50 -5.26
C HIS A 27 10.03 -7.38 -5.09
N GLN A 28 11.07 -7.10 -5.88
CA GLN A 28 12.26 -7.96 -5.98
C GLN A 28 13.17 -7.92 -4.75
N ASP A 29 13.03 -6.89 -3.92
CA ASP A 29 13.82 -6.62 -2.73
C ASP A 29 13.16 -7.13 -1.43
N ASP A 30 11.89 -7.55 -1.50
CA ASP A 30 11.12 -8.03 -0.36
C ASP A 30 11.17 -9.57 -0.21
N ILE A 31 10.86 -10.06 0.98
CA ILE A 31 10.86 -11.50 1.29
C ILE A 31 9.45 -11.93 1.69
N TYR A 32 8.88 -12.88 0.95
CA TYR A 32 7.59 -13.49 1.29
C TYR A 32 7.79 -14.72 2.17
N CYS A 33 6.93 -14.89 3.19
CA CYS A 33 6.93 -16.09 4.02
C CYS A 33 6.49 -17.30 3.18
N GLU A 34 7.00 -18.49 3.48
CA GLU A 34 6.67 -19.74 2.76
C GLU A 34 5.16 -20.01 2.70
N ASN A 35 4.43 -19.65 3.75
CA ASN A 35 2.98 -19.82 3.84
C ASN A 35 2.17 -18.64 3.29
N TYR A 36 2.81 -17.64 2.62
CA TYR A 36 2.12 -16.44 2.12
C TYR A 36 0.95 -16.79 1.23
N LEU A 37 1.20 -17.60 0.18
CA LEU A 37 0.16 -17.95 -0.80
C LEU A 37 -0.98 -18.74 -0.15
N GLU A 38 -0.66 -19.72 0.70
CA GLU A 38 -1.68 -20.53 1.40
C GLU A 38 -2.61 -19.64 2.23
N GLU A 39 -2.05 -18.75 3.04
CA GLU A 39 -2.82 -17.86 3.92
C GLU A 39 -3.67 -16.85 3.13
N ILE A 40 -3.14 -16.31 2.04
CA ILE A 40 -3.87 -15.41 1.14
C ILE A 40 -5.03 -16.17 0.50
N VAL A 41 -4.77 -17.26 -0.22
CA VAL A 41 -5.80 -18.04 -0.94
C VAL A 41 -6.91 -18.50 0.00
N LYS A 42 -6.58 -19.03 1.17
CA LYS A 42 -7.55 -19.44 2.19
C LYS A 42 -8.51 -18.33 2.61
N LYS A 43 -8.05 -17.09 2.61
CA LYS A 43 -8.88 -15.91 2.90
C LYS A 43 -9.71 -15.47 1.70
N LEU A 44 -9.13 -15.52 0.49
CA LEU A 44 -9.81 -15.15 -0.75
C LEU A 44 -10.97 -16.09 -1.08
N GLU A 45 -10.81 -17.39 -0.83
CA GLU A 45 -11.87 -18.39 -1.04
C GLU A 45 -13.13 -18.09 -0.23
N LYS A 46 -12.97 -17.54 0.97
CA LYS A 46 -14.06 -17.17 1.88
C LYS A 46 -14.63 -15.76 1.64
N ASN A 47 -13.97 -14.94 0.84
CA ASN A 47 -14.31 -13.53 0.66
C ASN A 47 -14.21 -13.12 -0.82
N LYS A 48 -15.00 -13.73 -1.68
CA LYS A 48 -14.97 -13.52 -3.15
C LYS A 48 -15.25 -12.07 -3.60
N ASP A 49 -15.81 -11.25 -2.72
CA ASP A 49 -16.18 -9.85 -2.98
C ASP A 49 -15.07 -8.85 -2.64
N PHE A 50 -13.83 -9.30 -2.45
CA PHE A 50 -12.71 -8.38 -2.18
C PHE A 50 -12.30 -7.61 -3.44
N VAL A 51 -11.95 -6.34 -3.24
CA VAL A 51 -11.32 -5.46 -4.25
C VAL A 51 -9.81 -5.64 -4.18
N ILE A 52 -9.26 -5.50 -2.96
CA ILE A 52 -7.88 -5.84 -2.61
C ILE A 52 -7.86 -6.70 -1.35
N ALA A 53 -6.86 -7.57 -1.25
CA ALA A 53 -6.50 -8.29 -0.03
C ALA A 53 -5.05 -7.98 0.30
N PHE A 54 -4.73 -7.81 1.59
CA PHE A 54 -3.36 -7.52 2.01
C PHE A 54 -3.07 -8.05 3.40
N SER A 55 -1.79 -8.36 3.63
CA SER A 55 -1.29 -8.84 4.91
C SER A 55 -0.56 -7.76 5.70
N ASP A 56 -0.33 -8.02 6.98
CA ASP A 56 0.73 -7.37 7.73
C ASP A 56 2.10 -7.74 7.16
N TYR A 57 3.11 -6.99 7.58
CA TYR A 57 4.51 -7.25 7.27
C TYR A 57 5.41 -6.92 8.45
N ASN A 58 6.61 -7.44 8.43
CA ASN A 58 7.72 -7.02 9.26
C ASN A 58 8.71 -6.20 8.42
N GLU A 59 9.55 -5.40 9.06
CA GLU A 59 10.63 -4.68 8.38
C GLU A 59 11.96 -5.41 8.61
N ILE A 60 12.81 -5.43 7.57
CA ILE A 60 14.18 -5.94 7.66
C ILE A 60 15.17 -4.84 7.28
N LYS A 61 16.23 -4.71 8.06
CA LYS A 61 17.36 -3.80 7.78
C LYS A 61 18.66 -4.58 7.99
N ASN A 62 19.60 -4.47 7.05
CA ASN A 62 20.86 -5.20 7.08
C ASN A 62 20.72 -6.74 7.25
N GLY A 63 19.66 -7.32 6.68
CA GLY A 63 19.38 -8.76 6.75
C GLY A 63 18.65 -9.23 8.00
N GLU A 64 18.46 -8.39 9.02
CA GLU A 64 17.79 -8.75 10.27
C GLU A 64 16.39 -8.14 10.37
N THR A 65 15.47 -8.90 10.95
CA THR A 65 14.12 -8.39 11.24
C THR A 65 14.20 -7.41 12.41
N ILE A 66 13.79 -6.16 12.17
CA ILE A 66 13.79 -5.13 13.20
C ILE A 66 12.52 -5.17 14.07
N PRO A 67 12.59 -4.68 15.32
CA PRO A 67 11.42 -4.57 16.18
C PRO A 67 10.31 -3.72 15.57
N LEU A 68 9.07 -3.97 15.98
CA LEU A 68 7.89 -3.25 15.49
C LEU A 68 8.03 -1.74 15.73
N THR A 69 8.25 -0.99 14.67
CA THR A 69 8.44 0.45 14.70
C THR A 69 7.16 1.19 15.10
N VAL A 70 7.29 2.44 15.56
CA VAL A 70 6.15 3.31 15.88
C VAL A 70 5.27 3.49 14.64
N ASN A 71 5.88 3.65 13.47
CA ASN A 71 5.17 3.79 12.20
C ASN A 71 4.30 2.54 11.91
N LEU A 72 4.84 1.34 12.05
CA LEU A 72 4.07 0.11 11.87
C LEU A 72 2.93 -0.03 12.90
N LYS A 73 3.15 0.39 14.14
CA LYS A 73 2.07 0.41 15.16
C LYS A 73 0.92 1.33 14.73
N ILE A 74 1.25 2.53 14.23
CA ILE A 74 0.25 3.48 13.71
C ILE A 74 -0.49 2.87 12.51
N LYS A 75 0.21 2.28 11.54
CA LYS A 75 -0.41 1.61 10.39
C LYS A 75 -1.41 0.53 10.83
N LYS A 76 -1.06 -0.30 11.81
CA LYS A 76 -1.97 -1.33 12.36
C LYS A 76 -3.23 -0.74 12.99
N ILE A 77 -3.11 0.38 13.72
CA ILE A 77 -4.25 1.09 14.28
C ILE A 77 -5.17 1.61 13.16
N LEU A 78 -4.60 2.20 12.11
CA LEU A 78 -5.36 2.70 10.96
C LEU A 78 -6.07 1.58 10.19
N GLN A 79 -5.48 0.40 10.11
CA GLN A 79 -6.06 -0.76 9.42
C GLN A 79 -7.09 -1.52 10.27
N PHE A 80 -7.11 -1.32 11.59
CA PHE A 80 -7.99 -2.07 12.50
C PHE A 80 -9.48 -2.04 12.11
N PRO A 81 -10.08 -0.91 11.71
CA PRO A 81 -11.47 -0.89 11.25
C PRO A 81 -11.75 -1.77 10.04
N LEU A 82 -10.76 -2.01 9.17
CA LEU A 82 -10.90 -2.93 8.03
C LEU A 82 -11.05 -4.38 8.47
N LYS A 83 -10.43 -4.77 9.60
CA LYS A 83 -10.59 -6.09 10.20
C LYS A 83 -12.04 -6.33 10.66
N ILE A 84 -12.70 -5.30 11.16
CA ILE A 84 -14.09 -5.35 11.64
C ILE A 84 -15.05 -5.34 10.44
N ASN A 85 -14.93 -4.36 9.56
CA ASN A 85 -15.77 -4.21 8.38
C ASN A 85 -15.02 -3.61 7.18
N GLY A 86 -14.33 -4.45 6.44
CA GLY A 86 -13.61 -4.03 5.23
C GLY A 86 -14.50 -3.60 4.05
N LYS A 87 -15.83 -3.77 4.11
CA LYS A 87 -16.78 -3.25 3.12
C LYS A 87 -17.16 -1.79 3.39
N SER A 88 -17.01 -1.34 4.62
CA SER A 88 -17.39 0.01 5.03
C SER A 88 -16.53 1.06 4.30
N LYS A 89 -17.18 2.04 3.68
CA LYS A 89 -16.50 3.21 3.11
C LYS A 89 -15.73 3.99 4.19
N PHE A 90 -16.30 4.08 5.40
CA PHE A 90 -15.63 4.71 6.53
C PHE A 90 -14.32 3.99 6.91
N SER A 91 -14.37 2.65 7.06
CA SER A 91 -13.17 1.86 7.40
C SER A 91 -12.07 1.99 6.36
N LYS A 92 -12.43 1.96 5.06
CA LYS A 92 -11.48 2.16 3.96
C LYS A 92 -10.88 3.56 3.99
N LYS A 93 -11.74 4.60 4.13
CA LYS A 93 -11.29 5.98 4.20
C LYS A 93 -10.41 6.23 5.42
N PHE A 94 -10.79 5.70 6.59
CA PHE A 94 -10.01 5.85 7.82
C PHE A 94 -8.60 5.25 7.69
N ALA A 95 -8.49 4.08 7.06
CA ALA A 95 -7.20 3.42 6.82
C ALA A 95 -6.25 4.25 5.95
N LEU A 96 -6.78 5.15 5.10
CA LEU A 96 -6.01 5.92 4.12
C LEU A 96 -5.86 7.40 4.46
N ALA A 97 -6.69 7.94 5.37
CA ALA A 97 -6.81 9.38 5.57
C ALA A 97 -5.62 10.03 6.32
N PHE A 98 -4.77 9.23 6.97
CA PHE A 98 -3.66 9.70 7.79
C PHE A 98 -2.28 9.27 7.27
N GLY A 99 -2.21 8.74 6.05
CA GLY A 99 -1.00 8.26 5.39
C GLY A 99 -1.23 6.94 4.66
N SER A 100 -0.28 6.53 3.80
CA SER A 100 -0.31 5.22 3.17
C SER A 100 -0.06 4.11 4.21
N SER A 101 -1.16 3.55 4.76
CA SER A 101 -1.05 2.49 5.76
C SER A 101 -0.88 1.10 5.14
N ILE A 102 -1.26 0.91 3.88
CA ILE A 102 -1.27 -0.38 3.19
C ILE A 102 0.02 -0.52 2.37
N CYS A 103 0.84 -1.50 2.73
CA CYS A 103 2.11 -1.77 2.05
C CYS A 103 1.87 -2.39 0.68
N CYS A 104 2.36 -1.76 -0.38
CA CYS A 104 2.09 -2.14 -1.76
C CYS A 104 2.46 -3.60 -2.08
N PRO A 105 3.67 -4.09 -1.79
CA PRO A 105 4.04 -5.47 -2.10
C PRO A 105 3.22 -6.53 -1.34
N ALA A 106 2.55 -6.14 -0.24
CA ALA A 106 1.67 -7.07 0.49
C ALA A 106 0.27 -7.21 -0.13
N VAL A 107 -0.03 -6.47 -1.22
CA VAL A 107 -1.38 -6.38 -1.79
C VAL A 107 -1.60 -7.37 -2.92
N THR A 108 -2.69 -8.12 -2.81
CA THR A 108 -3.28 -8.90 -3.90
C THR A 108 -4.48 -8.15 -4.47
N VAL A 109 -4.45 -7.82 -5.75
CA VAL A 109 -5.54 -7.15 -6.47
C VAL A 109 -6.49 -8.16 -7.12
N ASN A 110 -7.78 -7.82 -7.15
CA ASN A 110 -8.80 -8.59 -7.87
C ASN A 110 -8.99 -8.00 -9.27
N THR A 111 -8.38 -8.60 -10.28
CA THR A 111 -8.42 -8.09 -11.66
C THR A 111 -9.78 -8.23 -12.33
N LYS A 112 -10.68 -9.08 -11.82
CA LYS A 112 -12.09 -9.12 -12.28
C LYS A 112 -12.82 -7.83 -11.98
N ILE A 113 -12.47 -7.16 -10.88
CA ILE A 113 -13.11 -5.91 -10.44
C ILE A 113 -12.34 -4.71 -10.95
N LEU A 114 -11.00 -4.75 -10.91
CA LEU A 114 -10.12 -3.62 -11.16
C LEU A 114 -9.59 -3.55 -12.61
N GLY A 115 -9.76 -4.64 -13.38
CA GLY A 115 -9.16 -4.76 -14.72
C GLY A 115 -7.67 -5.10 -14.67
N LYS A 116 -7.03 -5.06 -15.83
CA LYS A 116 -5.62 -5.49 -16.01
C LYS A 116 -4.60 -4.34 -15.92
N LYS A 117 -5.04 -3.12 -15.70
CA LYS A 117 -4.18 -1.95 -15.46
C LYS A 117 -4.73 -1.16 -14.26
N PRO A 118 -4.68 -1.73 -13.04
CA PRO A 118 -5.37 -1.14 -11.91
C PRO A 118 -4.69 0.08 -11.30
N TYR A 119 -3.36 0.18 -11.40
CA TYR A 119 -2.59 1.19 -10.69
C TYR A 119 -2.65 2.56 -11.35
N ILE A 120 -2.76 3.60 -10.54
CA ILE A 120 -2.63 5.00 -10.95
C ILE A 120 -1.17 5.26 -11.37
N THR A 121 -0.97 6.08 -12.40
CA THR A 121 0.37 6.28 -12.98
C THR A 121 0.80 7.76 -13.06
N ASN A 122 -0.02 8.66 -12.54
CA ASN A 122 0.21 10.11 -12.57
C ASN A 122 1.02 10.64 -11.37
N LEU A 123 1.32 9.78 -10.38
CA LEU A 123 2.20 10.07 -9.26
C LEU A 123 3.47 9.20 -9.36
N LYS A 124 4.54 9.64 -8.71
CA LYS A 124 5.83 8.93 -8.70
C LYS A 124 6.06 8.15 -7.41
N CYS A 125 5.65 8.73 -6.27
CA CYS A 125 5.87 8.17 -4.94
C CYS A 125 4.59 7.55 -4.37
N ASP A 126 3.50 8.32 -4.33
CA ASP A 126 2.25 7.95 -3.67
C ASP A 126 1.23 7.28 -4.61
N LEU A 127 1.71 6.68 -5.70
CA LEU A 127 0.87 6.01 -6.70
C LEU A 127 0.09 4.83 -6.11
N ASP A 128 0.65 4.13 -5.12
CA ASP A 128 -0.01 3.06 -4.38
C ASP A 128 -1.13 3.63 -3.50
N TRP A 129 -0.83 4.69 -2.72
CA TRP A 129 -1.81 5.35 -1.87
C TRP A 129 -2.98 5.91 -2.68
N ASP A 130 -2.71 6.54 -3.82
CA ASP A 130 -3.76 7.03 -4.71
C ASP A 130 -4.58 5.88 -5.33
N SER A 131 -3.92 4.80 -5.74
CA SER A 131 -4.60 3.60 -6.22
C SER A 131 -5.54 3.03 -5.15
N TRP A 132 -5.09 2.93 -3.89
CA TRP A 132 -5.95 2.48 -2.79
C TRP A 132 -7.12 3.43 -2.53
N ASN A 133 -6.90 4.74 -2.65
CA ASN A 133 -7.97 5.72 -2.55
C ASN A 133 -9.04 5.50 -3.62
N GLU A 134 -8.66 5.34 -4.89
CA GLU A 134 -9.62 5.06 -5.97
C GLU A 134 -10.32 3.71 -5.76
N PHE A 135 -9.60 2.66 -5.38
CA PHE A 135 -10.19 1.35 -5.09
C PHE A 135 -11.16 1.39 -3.90
N SER A 136 -10.94 2.29 -2.93
CA SER A 136 -11.83 2.45 -1.78
C SER A 136 -13.26 2.87 -2.17
N LYS A 137 -13.42 3.53 -3.32
CA LYS A 137 -14.70 3.98 -3.86
C LYS A 137 -15.51 2.84 -4.47
N ILE A 138 -14.83 1.77 -4.87
CA ILE A 138 -15.44 0.60 -5.52
C ILE A 138 -16.17 -0.26 -4.49
N LYS A 139 -17.35 -0.79 -4.89
CA LYS A 139 -18.13 -1.73 -4.07
C LYS A 139 -17.34 -3.04 -3.90
N GLY A 140 -17.18 -3.47 -2.67
CA GLY A 140 -16.45 -4.68 -2.31
C GLY A 140 -15.60 -4.46 -1.05
N ARG A 141 -14.78 -5.42 -0.72
CA ARG A 141 -14.04 -5.47 0.54
C ARG A 141 -12.56 -5.11 0.34
N PHE A 142 -12.00 -4.33 1.27
CA PHE A 142 -10.58 -4.34 1.56
C PHE A 142 -10.37 -5.45 2.60
N LEU A 143 -9.77 -6.56 2.17
CA LEU A 143 -9.60 -7.76 3.00
C LEU A 143 -8.26 -7.69 3.72
N TYR A 144 -8.29 -7.28 4.99
CA TYR A 144 -7.11 -7.22 5.83
C TYR A 144 -6.83 -8.56 6.52
N ILE A 145 -5.63 -9.07 6.33
CA ILE A 145 -5.12 -10.31 6.92
C ILE A 145 -4.10 -9.94 7.99
N ASN A 146 -4.53 -9.92 9.25
CA ASN A 146 -3.72 -9.54 10.41
C ASN A 146 -2.68 -10.62 10.76
N LYS A 147 -1.79 -10.93 9.82
CA LYS A 147 -0.64 -11.82 9.96
C LYS A 147 0.52 -11.22 9.17
N PRO A 148 1.74 -11.15 9.73
CA PRO A 148 2.92 -10.72 8.97
C PRO A 148 3.34 -11.86 8.03
N LEU A 149 2.99 -11.73 6.75
CA LEU A 149 3.25 -12.75 5.74
C LEU A 149 4.38 -12.36 4.78
N MET A 150 4.98 -11.20 4.98
CA MET A 150 6.17 -10.77 4.25
C MET A 150 7.08 -9.91 5.13
N LYS A 151 8.29 -9.67 4.65
CA LYS A 151 9.29 -8.79 5.24
C LYS A 151 9.65 -7.73 4.21
N HIS A 152 9.38 -6.48 4.54
CA HIS A 152 9.71 -5.32 3.71
C HIS A 152 11.13 -4.83 4.01
N ARG A 153 11.94 -4.70 2.96
CA ARG A 153 13.34 -4.29 3.10
C ARG A 153 13.46 -2.78 3.17
N ILE A 154 14.19 -2.31 4.18
CA ILE A 154 14.57 -0.89 4.31
C ILE A 154 16.04 -0.77 3.87
N HIS A 155 16.29 0.00 2.80
CA HIS A 155 17.62 0.30 2.29
C HIS A 155 17.66 1.69 1.65
N GLU A 156 18.87 2.28 1.61
CA GLU A 156 19.06 3.66 1.13
C GLU A 156 18.84 3.81 -0.37
N GLU A 157 19.08 2.74 -1.14
CA GLU A 157 18.92 2.72 -2.60
C GLU A 157 17.45 2.50 -3.04
N SER A 158 16.48 2.50 -2.11
CA SER A 158 15.07 2.36 -2.47
C SER A 158 14.60 3.57 -3.27
N GLU A 159 13.68 3.35 -4.22
CA GLU A 159 13.05 4.44 -4.98
C GLU A 159 12.42 5.49 -4.06
N THR A 160 11.84 5.05 -2.96
CA THR A 160 11.29 5.95 -1.92
C THR A 160 12.34 6.88 -1.34
N SER A 161 13.57 6.40 -1.09
CA SER A 161 14.67 7.22 -0.56
C SER A 161 15.09 8.29 -1.56
N ASN A 162 15.25 7.93 -2.83
CA ASN A 162 15.59 8.87 -3.91
C ASN A 162 14.53 9.96 -4.10
N LEU A 163 13.24 9.62 -4.00
CA LEU A 163 12.14 10.57 -4.14
C LEU A 163 11.98 11.50 -2.93
N ILE A 164 12.39 11.05 -1.74
CA ILE A 164 12.45 11.91 -0.54
C ILE A 164 13.50 13.00 -0.72
N GLU A 165 14.70 12.67 -1.20
CA GLU A 165 15.77 13.64 -1.45
C GLU A 165 15.36 14.74 -2.44
N ASN A 166 14.55 14.42 -3.44
CA ASN A 166 14.05 15.34 -4.45
C ASN A 166 12.78 16.13 -4.03
N ASN A 167 12.33 16.03 -2.78
CA ASN A 167 11.11 16.64 -2.24
C ASN A 167 9.79 16.23 -2.95
N ILE A 168 9.84 15.38 -3.96
CA ILE A 168 8.66 14.93 -4.71
C ILE A 168 7.65 14.28 -3.78
N ARG A 169 8.13 13.44 -2.87
CA ARG A 169 7.29 12.77 -1.89
C ARG A 169 6.49 13.75 -1.03
N LEU A 170 7.11 14.83 -0.54
CA LEU A 170 6.43 15.80 0.32
C LEU A 170 5.29 16.56 -0.41
N GLU A 171 5.46 16.79 -1.70
CA GLU A 171 4.44 17.42 -2.54
C GLU A 171 3.28 16.44 -2.79
N GLU A 172 3.58 15.19 -3.10
CA GLU A 172 2.58 14.16 -3.33
C GLU A 172 1.84 13.78 -2.03
N ASP A 173 2.53 13.62 -0.90
CA ASP A 173 1.93 13.42 0.43
C ASP A 173 0.90 14.52 0.75
N LEU A 174 1.24 15.81 0.50
CA LEU A 174 0.32 16.93 0.71
C LEU A 174 -0.89 16.84 -0.23
N LEU A 175 -0.66 16.51 -1.50
CA LEU A 175 -1.73 16.32 -2.48
C LEU A 175 -2.66 15.19 -2.03
N MET A 176 -2.12 14.10 -1.52
CA MET A 176 -2.91 12.99 -1.01
C MET A 176 -3.69 13.39 0.25
N PHE A 177 -3.10 14.08 1.22
CA PHE A 177 -3.86 14.57 2.39
C PHE A 177 -5.04 15.47 1.99
N LYS A 178 -4.89 16.32 0.97
CA LYS A 178 -5.98 17.18 0.43
C LYS A 178 -7.14 16.38 -0.19
N LYS A 179 -6.93 15.14 -0.62
CA LYS A 179 -8.03 14.26 -1.07
C LYS A 179 -8.94 13.80 0.07
N PHE A 180 -8.45 13.81 1.31
CA PHE A 180 -9.18 13.36 2.50
C PHE A 180 -9.64 14.49 3.41
N TRP A 181 -8.91 15.61 3.44
CA TRP A 181 -9.05 16.68 4.40
C TRP A 181 -9.10 18.07 3.76
N PRO A 182 -9.80 19.03 4.37
CA PRO A 182 -9.67 20.44 3.99
C PRO A 182 -8.20 20.91 4.09
N ASP A 183 -7.84 21.91 3.31
CA ASP A 183 -6.45 22.40 3.16
C ASP A 183 -5.75 22.68 4.50
N TRP A 184 -6.46 23.29 5.46
CA TRP A 184 -5.86 23.63 6.76
C TRP A 184 -5.51 22.37 7.59
N ILE A 185 -6.34 21.32 7.54
CA ILE A 185 -6.04 20.03 8.20
C ILE A 185 -4.92 19.31 7.45
N ALA A 186 -4.98 19.27 6.12
CA ALA A 186 -3.94 18.63 5.30
C ALA A 186 -2.56 19.25 5.58
N ASN A 187 -2.45 20.58 5.65
CA ASN A 187 -1.21 21.28 5.99
C ASN A 187 -0.73 20.96 7.43
N LEU A 188 -1.66 20.84 8.40
CA LEU A 188 -1.31 20.47 9.78
C LEU A 188 -0.77 19.04 9.85
N LEU A 189 -1.42 18.09 9.16
CA LEU A 189 -0.96 16.70 9.07
C LEU A 189 0.41 16.61 8.41
N MET A 190 0.59 17.34 7.30
CA MET A 190 1.86 17.37 6.58
C MET A 190 3.01 17.87 7.45
N LYS A 191 2.79 18.92 8.25
CA LYS A 191 3.80 19.45 9.18
C LYS A 191 4.24 18.39 10.20
N LYS A 192 3.29 17.60 10.75
CA LYS A 192 3.60 16.51 11.68
C LYS A 192 4.32 15.35 10.97
N TYR A 193 3.87 15.00 9.77
CA TYR A 193 4.44 13.92 8.96
C TYR A 193 5.89 14.21 8.57
N LYS A 194 6.18 15.43 8.13
CA LYS A 194 7.54 15.91 7.82
C LYS A 194 8.50 15.79 9.01
N ASN A 195 8.02 16.09 10.22
CA ASN A 195 8.83 15.94 11.42
C ASN A 195 9.10 14.46 11.74
N ALA A 196 8.12 13.57 11.53
CA ALA A 196 8.28 12.14 11.75
C ALA A 196 9.27 11.50 10.77
N ILE A 197 9.30 11.93 9.50
CA ILE A 197 10.30 11.47 8.51
C ILE A 197 11.71 11.84 8.97
N LYS A 198 11.92 13.08 9.45
CA LYS A 198 13.24 13.55 9.91
C LYS A 198 13.78 12.82 11.15
N THR A 199 12.91 12.25 11.97
CA THR A 199 13.31 11.55 13.21
C THR A 199 13.53 10.04 13.00
N ASN A 200 13.15 9.49 11.84
CA ASN A 200 13.30 8.06 11.51
C ASN A 200 14.49 7.79 10.55
N ASN A 201 15.15 8.82 10.08
CA ASN A 201 16.46 8.76 9.41
C ASN A 201 17.59 9.05 10.40
#